data_974029546bc6108c7832ee532b8ae2dd
#
_entry.id   974029546bc6108c7832ee532b8ae2dd
#
_cell.length_a   1.000
_cell.length_b   1.000
_cell.length_c   1.000
_cell.angle_alpha   90.00
_cell.angle_beta   90.00
_cell.angle_gamma   90.00
#
_symmetry.space_group_name_H-M   'P 1'
#
loop_
_entity.id
_entity.type
_entity.pdbx_description
1 polymer ?
#
loop_
_entity_poly.entity_id
_entity_poly.type
_entity_poly.pdbx_seq_one_letter_code
_entity_poly.pdbx_strand_id
1 'polypeptide(L)'
;MAWCILIAASATNLHGQDSTLANTTTPLNFTPLDAIVAVVGDGILLESEVEAQAFALKAQLAQQGKSANELNALQRCNLLNELLFQKLLVHHAKLDSLEVSDGEIMDEIDRRLAYYIRMFGSVEAFEAEYGQSVSEWKVEFEDPVREQLLAGRMQGQINQQVRATPAEVQQLFSSTPTDSLPLIPEALRYRELMMQPSITEAQKAGVRNNLDSIRTQVSTGQLSMTLAASRHSEDPGSKYKGGCYEDIPRGQFLPEFEAAVFDTPIGDLSPVFETDYGFHFLRTVDRRGQVFSACHVLMSAQIDPIALDDMGADFDELMQDLRAQEISFSDAVLQNSTRESSRNQGGLVVNPRDGSTLFGSDELDPNLFFLLNGMAPGEVSDAIQLLDDEDQGYWIAVQLEERVPAHRANPSQDFGYFQN
;
A
#
# COMPACT_ATOMS: atom_id res chain seq x y z
N MET A 1 13.19 30.70 15.40
CA MET A 1 14.48 30.92 16.09
C MET A 1 14.59 29.90 17.21
N ALA A 2 15.20 28.77 16.98
CA ALA A 2 15.36 27.73 17.98
C ALA A 2 16.71 27.92 18.70
N TRP A 3 16.65 28.14 19.99
CA TRP A 3 17.82 28.21 20.86
C TRP A 3 18.24 26.79 21.24
N CYS A 4 19.34 26.31 20.70
CA CYS A 4 20.06 25.14 21.23
C CYS A 4 20.81 25.56 22.47
N ILE A 5 20.37 25.17 23.66
CA ILE A 5 21.09 25.37 24.93
C ILE A 5 22.10 24.23 25.04
N LEU A 6 23.36 24.54 24.82
CA LEU A 6 24.47 23.67 25.19
C LEU A 6 24.67 23.77 26.72
N ILE A 7 24.36 22.72 27.46
CA ILE A 7 24.70 22.60 28.87
C ILE A 7 26.12 22.07 28.94
N ALA A 8 27.09 22.97 29.11
CA ALA A 8 28.43 22.59 29.48
C ALA A 8 28.49 22.39 31.01
N ALA A 9 28.68 21.15 31.43
CA ALA A 9 28.93 20.84 32.83
C ALA A 9 30.33 21.30 33.22
N SER A 10 30.40 22.39 33.98
CA SER A 10 31.63 22.86 34.60
C SER A 10 31.94 22.03 35.87
N ALA A 11 32.97 21.23 35.80
CA ALA A 11 33.52 20.56 36.98
C ALA A 11 34.32 21.57 37.81
N THR A 12 33.84 21.94 39.00
CA THR A 12 34.58 22.72 39.99
C THR A 12 35.55 21.83 40.74
N ASN A 13 36.85 22.12 40.62
CA ASN A 13 37.92 21.52 41.42
C ASN A 13 37.81 21.98 42.87
N LEU A 14 37.57 21.05 43.77
CA LEU A 14 37.87 21.24 45.22
C LEU A 14 39.29 20.73 45.49
N HIS A 15 40.17 21.64 45.89
CA HIS A 15 41.47 21.30 46.47
C HIS A 15 41.31 20.90 47.94
N GLY A 16 41.70 19.67 48.26
CA GLY A 16 41.87 19.20 49.63
C GLY A 16 43.26 18.55 49.76
N GLN A 17 44.00 18.97 50.76
CA GLN A 17 45.41 18.67 51.00
C GLN A 17 45.71 17.24 51.45
N ASP A 18 46.82 16.75 50.92
CA ASP A 18 47.82 15.79 51.44
C ASP A 18 47.46 14.73 52.47
N SER A 19 47.63 13.48 52.00
CA SER A 19 48.38 12.48 52.77
C SER A 19 48.93 11.38 51.85
N THR A 20 50.25 11.29 51.83
CA THR A 20 51.09 10.36 51.07
C THR A 20 50.83 8.91 51.53
N LEU A 21 50.23 8.11 50.65
CA LEU A 21 50.45 6.67 50.57
C LEU A 21 50.57 6.29 49.10
N ALA A 22 51.77 5.88 48.71
CA ALA A 22 52.06 5.36 47.39
C ALA A 22 51.34 4.04 47.20
N ASN A 23 50.20 4.11 46.50
CA ASN A 23 49.58 2.94 45.89
C ASN A 23 49.71 3.11 44.37
N THR A 24 50.60 2.33 43.77
CA THR A 24 50.71 2.16 42.32
C THR A 24 49.49 1.37 41.82
N THR A 25 48.35 2.03 41.69
CA THR A 25 47.26 1.54 40.88
C THR A 25 47.42 2.14 39.49
N THR A 26 47.79 1.30 38.55
CA THR A 26 47.69 1.63 37.10
C THR A 26 46.24 2.07 36.85
N PRO A 27 46.02 3.27 36.29
CA PRO A 27 44.66 3.71 35.93
C PRO A 27 44.12 2.72 34.90
N LEU A 28 43.06 1.97 35.28
CA LEU A 28 42.27 1.26 34.29
C LEU A 28 41.66 2.33 33.38
N ASN A 29 42.17 2.42 32.18
CA ASN A 29 41.54 3.22 31.10
C ASN A 29 40.21 2.52 30.77
N PHE A 30 39.16 2.96 31.44
CA PHE A 30 37.81 2.64 31.01
C PHE A 30 37.52 3.45 29.74
N THR A 31 37.58 2.83 28.59
CA THR A 31 36.89 3.35 27.40
C THR A 31 35.41 3.15 27.65
N PRO A 32 34.58 4.21 27.71
CA PRO A 32 33.14 4.03 27.82
C PRO A 32 32.68 3.21 26.62
N LEU A 33 31.90 2.18 26.86
CA LEU A 33 31.34 1.36 25.80
C LEU A 33 30.37 2.17 24.92
N ASP A 34 29.63 3.10 25.54
CA ASP A 34 28.72 4.04 24.89
C ASP A 34 28.43 5.22 25.83
N ALA A 35 27.90 6.32 25.31
CA ALA A 35 27.58 7.51 26.10
C ALA A 35 26.07 7.80 26.04
N ILE A 36 25.50 8.19 27.19
CA ILE A 36 24.10 8.66 27.23
C ILE A 36 24.07 10.10 26.75
N VAL A 37 23.40 10.35 25.63
CA VAL A 37 23.22 11.68 25.03
C VAL A 37 22.03 12.41 25.67
N ALA A 38 20.97 11.68 25.98
CA ALA A 38 19.77 12.23 26.59
C ALA A 38 18.97 11.17 27.38
N VAL A 39 18.10 11.66 28.27
CA VAL A 39 17.11 10.86 29.00
C VAL A 39 15.74 11.46 28.77
N VAL A 40 14.77 10.66 28.36
CA VAL A 40 13.40 11.07 28.10
C VAL A 40 12.46 10.11 28.85
N GLY A 41 11.87 10.59 29.95
CA GLY A 41 11.12 9.72 30.85
C GLY A 41 11.99 8.60 31.44
N ASP A 42 11.63 7.36 31.18
CA ASP A 42 12.38 6.14 31.54
C ASP A 42 13.28 5.62 30.40
N GLY A 43 13.20 6.24 29.23
CA GLY A 43 14.02 5.90 28.06
C GLY A 43 15.34 6.67 28.02
N ILE A 44 16.37 6.05 27.47
CA ILE A 44 17.67 6.67 27.20
C ILE A 44 17.91 6.77 25.71
N LEU A 45 18.69 7.76 25.29
CA LEU A 45 19.22 7.91 23.94
C LEU A 45 20.75 7.79 24.03
N LEU A 46 21.30 6.81 23.33
CA LEU A 46 22.73 6.55 23.29
C LEU A 46 23.43 7.25 22.15
N GLU A 47 24.73 7.51 22.28
CA GLU A 47 25.55 8.12 21.22
C GLU A 47 25.61 7.20 20.00
N SER A 48 25.68 5.88 20.20
CA SER A 48 25.63 4.89 19.11
C SER A 48 24.35 4.96 18.30
N GLU A 49 23.17 5.19 18.92
CA GLU A 49 21.90 5.36 18.23
C GLU A 49 21.92 6.63 17.34
N VAL A 50 22.47 7.73 17.88
CA VAL A 50 22.60 8.99 17.13
C VAL A 50 23.54 8.83 15.92
N GLU A 51 24.68 8.18 16.09
CA GLU A 51 25.62 7.97 14.98
C GLU A 51 25.09 6.98 13.93
N ALA A 52 24.35 5.93 14.33
CA ALA A 52 23.69 5.03 13.40
C ALA A 52 22.67 5.77 12.51
N GLN A 53 21.83 6.63 13.10
CA GLN A 53 20.89 7.45 12.35
C GLN A 53 21.58 8.52 11.49
N ALA A 54 22.68 9.11 11.99
CA ALA A 54 23.51 10.02 11.21
C ALA A 54 24.11 9.34 9.97
N PHE A 55 24.54 8.09 10.12
CA PHE A 55 25.04 7.29 8.99
C PHE A 55 23.94 7.02 7.95
N ALA A 56 22.76 6.62 8.38
CA ALA A 56 21.61 6.38 7.51
C ALA A 56 21.20 7.66 6.75
N LEU A 57 21.16 8.81 7.43
CA LEU A 57 20.88 10.11 6.81
C LEU A 57 21.91 10.49 5.76
N LYS A 58 23.21 10.25 6.03
CA LYS A 58 24.28 10.49 5.05
C LYS A 58 24.10 9.63 3.80
N ALA A 59 23.77 8.34 3.97
CA ALA A 59 23.51 7.44 2.85
C ALA A 59 22.32 7.92 2.00
N GLN A 60 21.25 8.36 2.62
CA GLN A 60 20.07 8.90 1.94
C GLN A 60 20.40 10.19 1.15
N LEU A 61 21.16 11.11 1.76
CA LEU A 61 21.58 12.35 1.09
C LEU A 61 22.49 12.05 -0.11
N ALA A 62 23.38 11.06 0.01
CA ALA A 62 24.23 10.63 -1.09
C ALA A 62 23.45 10.07 -2.28
N GLN A 63 22.38 9.28 -2.03
CA GLN A 63 21.46 8.80 -3.07
C GLN A 63 20.72 9.95 -3.78
N GLN A 64 20.47 11.07 -3.09
CA GLN A 64 19.87 12.27 -3.68
C GLN A 64 20.88 13.16 -4.42
N GLY A 65 22.13 12.72 -4.60
CA GLY A 65 23.19 13.49 -5.25
C GLY A 65 23.71 14.67 -4.44
N LYS A 66 23.39 14.75 -3.14
CA LYS A 66 23.90 15.78 -2.23
C LYS A 66 25.20 15.31 -1.58
N SER A 67 26.23 16.17 -1.54
CA SER A 67 27.47 15.85 -0.83
C SER A 67 27.22 15.78 0.68
N ALA A 68 27.45 14.62 1.26
CA ALA A 68 27.13 14.33 2.67
C ALA A 68 28.30 13.63 3.40
N ASN A 69 29.55 14.05 3.15
CA ASN A 69 30.71 13.50 3.87
C ASN A 69 30.59 13.73 5.38
N GLU A 70 30.06 14.91 5.79
CA GLU A 70 29.73 15.20 7.19
C GLU A 70 28.39 15.94 7.28
N LEU A 71 27.59 15.62 8.30
CA LEU A 71 26.40 16.39 8.62
C LEU A 71 26.81 17.72 9.25
N ASN A 72 26.23 18.82 8.77
CA ASN A 72 26.44 20.13 9.40
C ASN A 72 25.73 20.20 10.77
N ALA A 73 26.07 21.23 11.57
CA ALA A 73 25.54 21.38 12.93
C ALA A 73 24.00 21.44 12.97
N LEU A 74 23.36 22.05 11.97
CA LEU A 74 21.88 22.12 11.87
C LEU A 74 21.28 20.74 11.59
N GLN A 75 21.87 19.96 10.70
CA GLN A 75 21.42 18.60 10.39
C GLN A 75 21.55 17.68 11.60
N ARG A 76 22.67 17.76 12.34
CA ARG A 76 22.84 17.01 13.60
C ARG A 76 21.84 17.44 14.67
N CYS A 77 21.58 18.73 14.81
CA CYS A 77 20.59 19.24 15.75
C CYS A 77 19.16 18.76 15.40
N ASN A 78 18.79 18.79 14.12
CA ASN A 78 17.48 18.30 13.66
C ASN A 78 17.34 16.80 13.90
N LEU A 79 18.37 16.01 13.60
CA LEU A 79 18.40 14.59 13.86
C LEU A 79 18.22 14.26 15.34
N LEU A 80 18.95 14.98 16.21
CA LEU A 80 18.81 14.81 17.66
C LEU A 80 17.39 15.16 18.14
N ASN A 81 16.82 16.26 17.63
CA ASN A 81 15.44 16.64 17.96
C ASN A 81 14.43 15.59 17.52
N GLU A 82 14.62 14.98 16.36
CA GLU A 82 13.76 13.92 15.84
C GLU A 82 13.82 12.67 16.73
N LEU A 83 15.01 12.23 17.10
CA LEU A 83 15.20 11.10 18.02
C LEU A 83 14.62 11.37 19.41
N LEU A 84 14.81 12.58 19.95
CA LEU A 84 14.20 12.98 21.22
C LEU A 84 12.68 13.00 21.14
N PHE A 85 12.11 13.49 20.05
CA PHE A 85 10.67 13.50 19.80
C PHE A 85 10.12 12.07 19.72
N GLN A 86 10.82 11.17 19.02
CA GLN A 86 10.44 9.76 18.94
C GLN A 86 10.43 9.10 20.34
N LYS A 87 11.48 9.29 21.13
CA LYS A 87 11.53 8.77 22.52
C LYS A 87 10.41 9.36 23.40
N LEU A 88 10.07 10.64 23.18
CA LEU A 88 8.95 11.28 23.89
C LEU A 88 7.59 10.65 23.50
N LEU A 89 7.37 10.38 22.23
CA LEU A 89 6.15 9.67 21.77
C LEU A 89 6.06 8.28 22.37
N VAL A 90 7.16 7.52 22.42
CA VAL A 90 7.21 6.19 23.07
C VAL A 90 6.87 6.28 24.55
N HIS A 91 7.43 7.27 25.26
CA HIS A 91 7.12 7.49 26.67
C HIS A 91 5.64 7.78 26.89
N HIS A 92 5.04 8.69 26.10
CA HIS A 92 3.60 8.98 26.18
C HIS A 92 2.74 7.79 25.78
N ALA A 93 3.12 7.01 24.76
CA ALA A 93 2.42 5.80 24.37
C ALA A 93 2.33 4.80 25.54
N LYS A 94 3.43 4.64 26.29
CA LYS A 94 3.45 3.78 27.51
C LYS A 94 2.54 4.34 28.61
N LEU A 95 2.53 5.66 28.82
CA LEU A 95 1.64 6.31 29.81
C LEU A 95 0.16 6.14 29.44
N ASP A 96 -0.17 6.23 28.15
CA ASP A 96 -1.52 6.04 27.62
C ASP A 96 -1.89 4.56 27.43
N SER A 97 -1.03 3.64 27.86
CA SER A 97 -1.22 2.18 27.75
C SER A 97 -1.47 1.73 26.31
N LEU A 98 -0.81 2.35 25.34
CA LEU A 98 -0.84 1.89 23.96
C LEU A 98 0.07 0.65 23.85
N GLU A 99 -0.48 -0.40 23.27
CA GLU A 99 0.23 -1.68 23.12
C GLU A 99 0.41 -1.99 21.63
N VAL A 100 1.52 -2.63 21.30
CA VAL A 100 1.79 -3.23 20.00
C VAL A 100 2.00 -4.72 20.26
N SER A 101 1.27 -5.57 19.53
CA SER A 101 1.37 -7.01 19.69
C SER A 101 2.68 -7.55 19.10
N ASP A 102 3.17 -8.66 19.65
CA ASP A 102 4.37 -9.33 19.15
C ASP A 102 4.18 -9.78 17.66
N GLY A 103 2.94 -10.11 17.27
CA GLY A 103 2.60 -10.41 15.88
C GLY A 103 2.86 -9.22 14.95
N GLU A 104 2.36 -8.03 15.29
CA GLU A 104 2.59 -6.80 14.49
C GLU A 104 4.09 -6.46 14.37
N ILE A 105 4.86 -6.72 15.45
CA ILE A 105 6.30 -6.48 15.44
C ILE A 105 6.99 -7.46 14.48
N MET A 106 6.67 -8.75 14.57
CA MET A 106 7.26 -9.77 13.70
C MET A 106 6.88 -9.56 12.23
N ASP A 107 5.65 -9.19 11.94
CA ASP A 107 5.19 -8.88 10.57
C ASP A 107 5.97 -7.70 9.98
N GLU A 108 6.24 -6.66 10.77
CA GLU A 108 7.04 -5.51 10.33
C GLU A 108 8.50 -5.88 10.12
N ILE A 109 9.08 -6.68 11.04
CA ILE A 109 10.44 -7.19 10.91
C ILE A 109 10.56 -8.06 9.66
N ASP A 110 9.62 -8.96 9.42
CA ASP A 110 9.63 -9.86 8.26
C ASP A 110 9.49 -9.09 6.95
N ARG A 111 8.67 -8.05 6.92
CA ARG A 111 8.54 -7.15 5.76
C ARG A 111 9.87 -6.44 5.43
N ARG A 112 10.55 -5.89 6.44
CA ARG A 112 11.85 -5.23 6.27
C ARG A 112 12.91 -6.21 5.83
N LEU A 113 12.96 -7.36 6.48
CA LEU A 113 13.90 -8.42 6.15
C LEU A 113 13.73 -8.91 4.71
N ALA A 114 12.49 -9.14 4.27
CA ALA A 114 12.20 -9.52 2.89
C ALA A 114 12.67 -8.46 1.87
N TYR A 115 12.54 -7.16 2.23
CA TYR A 115 13.08 -6.07 1.42
C TYR A 115 14.60 -6.13 1.32
N TYR A 116 15.31 -6.30 2.45
CA TYR A 116 16.78 -6.37 2.47
C TYR A 116 17.30 -7.63 1.76
N ILE A 117 16.72 -8.81 2.01
CA ILE A 117 17.11 -10.05 1.33
C ILE A 117 16.96 -9.89 -0.20
N ARG A 118 15.88 -9.24 -0.67
CA ARG A 118 15.67 -8.97 -2.09
C ARG A 118 16.74 -8.02 -2.66
N MET A 119 17.16 -7.03 -1.90
CA MET A 119 18.21 -6.07 -2.28
C MET A 119 19.58 -6.74 -2.36
N PHE A 120 19.90 -7.67 -1.46
CA PHE A 120 21.16 -8.42 -1.46
C PHE A 120 21.12 -9.67 -2.34
N GLY A 121 19.94 -10.08 -2.80
CA GLY A 121 19.75 -11.19 -3.73
C GLY A 121 19.56 -12.56 -3.09
N SER A 122 20.02 -12.78 -1.85
CA SER A 122 19.78 -14.04 -1.10
C SER A 122 19.95 -13.84 0.42
N VAL A 123 19.47 -14.81 1.20
CA VAL A 123 19.66 -14.86 2.66
C VAL A 123 21.14 -14.94 3.02
N GLU A 124 21.89 -15.79 2.32
CA GLU A 124 23.32 -16.00 2.58
C GLU A 124 24.14 -14.73 2.31
N ALA A 125 23.78 -13.96 1.26
CA ALA A 125 24.43 -12.68 0.96
C ALA A 125 24.11 -11.63 2.02
N PHE A 126 22.87 -11.61 2.51
CA PHE A 126 22.44 -10.72 3.62
C PHE A 126 23.20 -11.07 4.91
N GLU A 127 23.23 -12.34 5.30
CA GLU A 127 23.93 -12.79 6.52
C GLU A 127 25.46 -12.55 6.44
N ALA A 128 26.04 -12.70 5.25
CA ALA A 128 27.46 -12.41 5.03
C ALA A 128 27.79 -10.92 5.17
N GLU A 129 26.89 -10.03 4.72
CA GLU A 129 27.08 -8.58 4.81
C GLU A 129 26.92 -8.07 6.25
N TYR A 130 25.89 -8.57 6.98
CA TYR A 130 25.63 -8.15 8.35
C TYR A 130 26.43 -8.91 9.42
N GLY A 131 27.05 -10.03 9.05
CA GLY A 131 27.87 -10.84 9.93
C GLY A 131 27.07 -11.59 11.00
N GLN A 132 25.75 -11.73 10.82
CA GLN A 132 24.84 -12.39 11.77
C GLN A 132 23.70 -13.09 11.01
N SER A 133 23.13 -14.12 11.65
CA SER A 133 22.01 -14.85 11.07
C SER A 133 20.72 -14.00 11.06
N VAL A 134 19.79 -14.36 10.16
CA VAL A 134 18.44 -13.78 10.12
C VAL A 134 17.75 -13.86 11.48
N SER A 135 17.94 -14.94 12.24
CA SER A 135 17.34 -15.12 13.56
C SER A 135 17.90 -14.14 14.60
N GLU A 136 19.21 -13.92 14.59
CA GLU A 136 19.87 -12.96 15.47
C GLU A 136 19.46 -11.53 15.11
N TRP A 137 19.40 -11.23 13.82
CA TRP A 137 18.94 -9.94 13.31
C TRP A 137 17.51 -9.64 13.75
N LYS A 138 16.58 -10.62 13.67
CA LYS A 138 15.20 -10.45 14.16
C LYS A 138 15.13 -10.09 15.65
N VAL A 139 15.91 -10.77 16.48
CA VAL A 139 15.97 -10.49 17.93
C VAL A 139 16.53 -9.10 18.21
N GLU A 140 17.57 -8.69 17.50
CA GLU A 140 18.18 -7.36 17.68
C GLU A 140 17.22 -6.22 17.29
N PHE A 141 16.39 -6.43 16.27
CA PHE A 141 15.47 -5.40 15.77
C PHE A 141 14.11 -5.40 16.45
N GLU A 142 13.81 -6.33 17.35
CA GLU A 142 12.50 -6.41 18.01
C GLU A 142 12.18 -5.14 18.82
N ASP A 143 13.06 -4.71 19.71
CA ASP A 143 12.85 -3.51 20.53
C ASP A 143 12.83 -2.21 19.72
N PRO A 144 13.75 -1.95 18.78
CA PRO A 144 13.69 -0.80 17.89
C PRO A 144 12.39 -0.72 17.08
N VAL A 145 11.91 -1.83 16.54
CA VAL A 145 10.66 -1.88 15.78
C VAL A 145 9.46 -1.64 16.70
N ARG A 146 9.44 -2.24 17.89
CA ARG A 146 8.41 -1.99 18.91
C ARG A 146 8.31 -0.51 19.25
N GLU A 147 9.43 0.16 19.53
CA GLU A 147 9.46 1.59 19.84
C GLU A 147 8.95 2.43 18.66
N GLN A 148 9.34 2.09 17.44
CA GLN A 148 8.89 2.82 16.25
C GLN A 148 7.38 2.67 16.03
N LEU A 149 6.83 1.46 16.19
CA LEU A 149 5.39 1.22 16.04
C LEU A 149 4.59 1.94 17.15
N LEU A 150 5.09 1.95 18.39
CA LEU A 150 4.49 2.70 19.50
C LEU A 150 4.50 4.21 19.22
N ALA A 151 5.62 4.76 18.78
CA ALA A 151 5.72 6.18 18.42
C ALA A 151 4.74 6.54 17.29
N GLY A 152 4.66 5.72 16.24
CA GLY A 152 3.72 5.92 15.14
C GLY A 152 2.26 5.85 15.59
N ARG A 153 1.92 4.91 16.49
CA ARG A 153 0.56 4.76 17.06
C ARG A 153 0.18 5.98 17.91
N MET A 154 1.10 6.46 18.74
CA MET A 154 0.90 7.68 19.53
C MET A 154 0.74 8.92 18.67
N GLN A 155 1.56 9.08 17.65
CA GLN A 155 1.44 10.18 16.70
C GLN A 155 0.10 10.14 15.96
N GLY A 156 -0.34 8.96 15.52
CA GLY A 156 -1.67 8.76 14.91
C GLY A 156 -2.80 9.16 15.86
N GLN A 157 -2.72 8.78 17.14
CA GLN A 157 -3.71 9.17 18.15
C GLN A 157 -3.75 10.69 18.38
N ILE A 158 -2.60 11.34 18.46
CA ILE A 158 -2.52 12.81 18.58
C ILE A 158 -3.15 13.47 17.35
N ASN A 159 -2.79 13.02 16.14
CA ASN A 159 -3.31 13.58 14.90
C ASN A 159 -4.83 13.43 14.78
N GLN A 160 -5.40 12.30 15.24
CA GLN A 160 -6.84 12.09 15.22
C GLN A 160 -7.61 13.06 16.15
N GLN A 161 -6.96 13.56 17.19
CA GLN A 161 -7.55 14.54 18.12
C GLN A 161 -7.42 15.99 17.64
N VAL A 162 -6.49 16.26 16.74
CA VAL A 162 -6.27 17.60 16.18
C VAL A 162 -7.11 17.74 14.91
N ARG A 163 -8.24 18.43 15.04
CA ARG A 163 -9.03 18.85 13.88
C ARG A 163 -9.03 20.35 13.81
N ALA A 164 -8.67 20.90 12.66
CA ALA A 164 -8.77 22.33 12.44
C ALA A 164 -10.24 22.77 12.58
N THR A 165 -10.49 23.76 13.42
CA THR A 165 -11.82 24.36 13.55
C THR A 165 -12.14 25.23 12.34
N PRO A 166 -13.43 25.46 12.01
CA PRO A 166 -13.81 26.37 10.94
C PRO A 166 -13.20 27.77 11.06
N ALA A 167 -13.01 28.25 12.30
CA ALA A 167 -12.38 29.54 12.54
C ALA A 167 -10.89 29.56 12.19
N GLU A 168 -10.16 28.49 12.50
CA GLU A 168 -8.72 28.35 12.16
C GLU A 168 -8.54 28.23 10.65
N VAL A 169 -9.36 27.44 9.96
CA VAL A 169 -9.35 27.36 8.50
C VAL A 169 -9.63 28.73 7.88
N GLN A 170 -10.64 29.46 8.36
CA GLN A 170 -10.96 30.79 7.87
C GLN A 170 -9.85 31.80 8.16
N GLN A 171 -9.18 31.68 9.31
CA GLN A 171 -8.02 32.52 9.65
C GLN A 171 -6.84 32.22 8.71
N LEU A 172 -6.54 30.95 8.41
CA LEU A 172 -5.52 30.55 7.45
C LEU A 172 -5.76 31.21 6.10
N PHE A 173 -6.97 31.08 5.55
CA PHE A 173 -7.34 31.69 4.28
C PHE A 173 -7.23 33.22 4.30
N SER A 174 -7.69 33.88 5.35
CA SER A 174 -7.63 35.35 5.46
C SER A 174 -6.21 35.88 5.60
N SER A 175 -5.29 35.09 6.15
CA SER A 175 -3.87 35.44 6.34
C SER A 175 -2.99 35.08 5.14
N THR A 176 -3.47 34.20 4.25
CA THR A 176 -2.73 33.73 3.07
C THR A 176 -3.04 34.60 1.87
N PRO A 177 -2.04 35.20 1.19
CA PRO A 177 -2.25 35.94 -0.05
C PRO A 177 -2.95 35.05 -1.09
N THR A 178 -3.93 35.61 -1.81
CA THR A 178 -4.71 34.88 -2.80
C THR A 178 -3.86 34.16 -3.87
N ASP A 179 -2.75 34.80 -4.27
CA ASP A 179 -1.82 34.23 -5.26
C ASP A 179 -1.03 33.02 -4.72
N SER A 180 -0.96 32.88 -3.39
CA SER A 180 -0.29 31.76 -2.71
C SER A 180 -1.23 30.61 -2.39
N LEU A 181 -2.53 30.80 -2.54
CA LEU A 181 -3.51 29.72 -2.37
C LEU A 181 -3.36 28.68 -3.51
N PRO A 182 -3.46 27.39 -3.21
CA PRO A 182 -3.37 26.35 -4.23
C PRO A 182 -4.46 26.49 -5.28
N LEU A 183 -4.13 26.11 -6.50
CA LEU A 183 -5.12 25.94 -7.56
C LEU A 183 -5.72 24.56 -7.43
N ILE A 184 -7.01 24.50 -7.13
CA ILE A 184 -7.79 23.26 -7.12
C ILE A 184 -8.15 22.94 -8.57
N PRO A 185 -7.80 21.76 -9.09
CA PRO A 185 -8.14 21.39 -10.47
C PRO A 185 -9.64 21.24 -10.65
N GLU A 186 -10.07 21.15 -11.93
CA GLU A 186 -11.46 20.81 -12.25
C GLU A 186 -11.82 19.45 -11.67
N ALA A 187 -13.04 19.36 -11.11
CA ALA A 187 -13.58 18.10 -10.58
C ALA A 187 -15.00 17.87 -11.14
N LEU A 188 -15.31 16.59 -11.36
CA LEU A 188 -16.55 16.13 -11.97
C LEU A 188 -17.27 15.19 -10.99
N ARG A 189 -18.61 15.35 -10.90
CA ARG A 189 -19.51 14.38 -10.28
C ARG A 189 -20.37 13.78 -11.37
N TYR A 190 -20.43 12.46 -11.40
CA TYR A 190 -21.16 11.76 -12.44
C TYR A 190 -21.87 10.52 -11.89
N ARG A 191 -22.85 10.09 -12.67
CA ARG A 191 -23.53 8.80 -12.50
C ARG A 191 -23.13 7.88 -13.62
N GLU A 192 -23.14 6.58 -13.36
CA GLU A 192 -22.90 5.55 -14.37
C GLU A 192 -24.06 4.58 -14.45
N LEU A 193 -24.37 4.15 -15.66
CA LEU A 193 -25.21 3.00 -15.95
C LEU A 193 -24.30 1.99 -16.64
N MET A 194 -24.05 0.86 -15.99
CA MET A 194 -23.17 -0.20 -16.50
C MET A 194 -23.97 -1.49 -16.64
N MET A 195 -23.86 -2.11 -17.79
CA MET A 195 -24.44 -3.43 -18.02
C MET A 195 -23.38 -4.40 -18.55
N GLN A 196 -23.26 -5.55 -17.87
CA GLN A 196 -22.30 -6.60 -18.19
C GLN A 196 -23.00 -7.96 -18.11
N PRO A 197 -22.87 -8.82 -19.14
CA PRO A 197 -23.44 -10.17 -19.07
C PRO A 197 -22.75 -10.97 -17.96
N SER A 198 -23.54 -11.77 -17.26
CA SER A 198 -22.97 -12.69 -16.28
C SER A 198 -22.33 -13.91 -16.94
N ILE A 199 -21.21 -14.33 -16.41
CA ILE A 199 -20.60 -15.61 -16.80
C ILE A 199 -21.46 -16.75 -16.27
N THR A 200 -21.94 -17.59 -17.17
CA THR A 200 -22.84 -18.70 -16.83
C THR A 200 -22.09 -19.88 -16.20
N GLU A 201 -22.77 -20.67 -15.40
CA GLU A 201 -22.21 -21.92 -14.83
C GLU A 201 -21.78 -22.92 -15.92
N ALA A 202 -22.41 -22.88 -17.10
CA ALA A 202 -22.01 -23.70 -18.23
C ALA A 202 -20.63 -23.27 -18.79
N GLN A 203 -20.38 -21.97 -18.88
CA GLN A 203 -19.06 -21.43 -19.30
C GLN A 203 -17.99 -21.77 -18.27
N LYS A 204 -18.25 -21.57 -16.99
CA LYS A 204 -17.36 -21.98 -15.89
C LYS A 204 -17.04 -23.47 -15.93
N ALA A 205 -18.06 -24.34 -16.09
CA ALA A 205 -17.86 -25.77 -16.23
C ALA A 205 -17.04 -26.14 -17.47
N GLY A 206 -17.21 -25.41 -18.57
CA GLY A 206 -16.42 -25.59 -19.79
C GLY A 206 -14.93 -25.34 -19.55
N VAL A 207 -14.59 -24.23 -18.89
CA VAL A 207 -13.20 -23.87 -18.53
C VAL A 207 -12.62 -24.89 -17.56
N ARG A 208 -13.35 -25.27 -16.51
CA ARG A 208 -12.93 -26.28 -15.52
C ARG A 208 -12.60 -27.62 -16.21
N ASN A 209 -13.47 -28.09 -17.11
CA ASN A 209 -13.26 -29.35 -17.84
C ASN A 209 -12.05 -29.26 -18.79
N ASN A 210 -11.86 -28.14 -19.48
CA ASN A 210 -10.71 -27.91 -20.32
C ASN A 210 -9.41 -27.94 -19.50
N LEU A 211 -9.39 -27.21 -18.39
CA LEU A 211 -8.23 -27.16 -17.50
C LEU A 211 -7.93 -28.54 -16.87
N ASP A 212 -8.93 -29.34 -16.52
CA ASP A 212 -8.74 -30.70 -16.01
C ASP A 212 -8.19 -31.65 -17.10
N SER A 213 -8.60 -31.45 -18.35
CA SER A 213 -7.99 -32.15 -19.50
C SER A 213 -6.51 -31.81 -19.65
N ILE A 214 -6.13 -30.55 -19.54
CA ILE A 214 -4.72 -30.11 -19.59
C ILE A 214 -3.96 -30.69 -18.40
N ARG A 215 -4.52 -30.64 -17.19
CA ARG A 215 -3.96 -31.26 -15.99
C ARG A 215 -3.70 -32.76 -16.18
N THR A 216 -4.62 -33.46 -16.80
CA THR A 216 -4.49 -34.90 -17.11
C THR A 216 -3.33 -35.15 -18.09
N GLN A 217 -3.15 -34.32 -19.12
CA GLN A 217 -2.02 -34.41 -20.03
C GLN A 217 -0.68 -34.15 -19.32
N VAL A 218 -0.66 -33.21 -18.34
CA VAL A 218 0.53 -32.97 -17.53
C VAL A 218 0.81 -34.14 -16.58
N SER A 219 -0.21 -34.73 -15.98
CA SER A 219 -0.07 -35.87 -15.06
C SER A 219 0.43 -37.13 -15.74
N THR A 220 0.05 -37.33 -17.01
CA THR A 220 0.50 -38.48 -17.84
C THR A 220 1.83 -38.24 -18.55
N GLY A 221 2.41 -37.05 -18.39
CA GLY A 221 3.69 -36.70 -19.05
C GLY A 221 3.60 -36.40 -20.55
N GLN A 222 2.38 -36.32 -21.09
CA GLN A 222 2.14 -35.91 -22.49
C GLN A 222 2.44 -34.42 -22.72
N LEU A 223 2.30 -33.60 -21.69
CA LEU A 223 2.60 -32.20 -21.71
C LEU A 223 3.44 -31.81 -20.48
N SER A 224 4.50 -31.02 -20.65
CA SER A 224 5.22 -30.49 -19.49
C SER A 224 4.46 -29.34 -18.83
N MET A 225 4.67 -29.15 -17.53
CA MET A 225 4.05 -28.03 -16.79
C MET A 225 4.39 -26.67 -17.42
N THR A 226 5.66 -26.46 -17.76
CA THR A 226 6.15 -25.26 -18.45
C THR A 226 5.43 -25.00 -19.77
N LEU A 227 5.22 -26.06 -20.56
CA LEU A 227 4.53 -25.92 -21.85
C LEU A 227 3.04 -25.72 -21.69
N ALA A 228 2.41 -26.34 -20.66
CA ALA A 228 1.02 -26.09 -20.29
C ALA A 228 0.81 -24.62 -19.93
N ALA A 229 1.67 -24.07 -19.04
CA ALA A 229 1.59 -22.68 -18.64
C ALA A 229 1.81 -21.71 -19.82
N SER A 230 2.85 -21.90 -20.63
CA SER A 230 3.15 -21.00 -21.74
C SER A 230 2.06 -20.95 -22.81
N ARG A 231 1.32 -22.07 -23.00
CA ARG A 231 0.27 -22.18 -24.03
C ARG A 231 -1.12 -21.79 -23.55
N HIS A 232 -1.42 -22.11 -22.31
CA HIS A 232 -2.81 -22.08 -21.82
C HIS A 232 -3.01 -21.15 -20.62
N SER A 233 -1.93 -20.79 -19.87
CA SER A 233 -2.09 -19.92 -18.72
C SER A 233 -2.39 -18.48 -19.15
N GLU A 234 -3.33 -17.86 -18.47
CA GLU A 234 -3.69 -16.45 -18.59
C GLU A 234 -2.98 -15.57 -17.54
N ASP A 235 -2.23 -16.19 -16.59
CA ASP A 235 -1.48 -15.44 -15.60
C ASP A 235 -0.28 -14.69 -16.21
N PRO A 236 -0.31 -13.34 -16.31
CA PRO A 236 0.76 -12.56 -16.91
C PRO A 236 2.08 -12.61 -16.12
N GLY A 237 2.00 -12.87 -14.79
CA GLY A 237 3.18 -12.87 -13.90
C GLY A 237 4.08 -14.09 -14.07
N SER A 238 3.51 -15.26 -14.39
CA SER A 238 4.23 -16.52 -14.46
C SER A 238 4.20 -17.22 -15.82
N LYS A 239 3.25 -16.92 -16.69
CA LYS A 239 3.06 -17.58 -18.00
C LYS A 239 4.38 -17.80 -18.76
N TYR A 240 5.21 -16.76 -18.86
CA TYR A 240 6.47 -16.77 -19.59
C TYR A 240 7.67 -17.29 -18.77
N LYS A 241 7.43 -17.59 -17.49
CA LYS A 241 8.41 -18.20 -16.57
C LYS A 241 8.07 -19.67 -16.30
N GLY A 242 7.35 -20.32 -17.23
CA GLY A 242 6.92 -21.72 -17.09
C GLY A 242 5.78 -21.92 -16.10
N GLY A 243 5.04 -20.86 -15.75
CA GLY A 243 3.97 -20.85 -14.77
C GLY A 243 4.44 -20.82 -13.32
N CYS A 244 5.73 -20.58 -13.06
CA CYS A 244 6.33 -20.79 -11.73
C CYS A 244 6.56 -19.50 -10.97
N TYR A 245 6.29 -19.59 -9.68
CA TYR A 245 6.68 -18.65 -8.63
C TYR A 245 7.60 -19.40 -7.65
N GLU A 246 8.72 -18.79 -7.29
CA GLU A 246 9.75 -19.39 -6.45
C GLU A 246 9.90 -18.60 -5.15
N ASP A 247 10.12 -19.33 -4.06
CA ASP A 247 10.42 -18.77 -2.72
C ASP A 247 9.43 -17.71 -2.23
N ILE A 248 8.14 -18.00 -2.39
CA ILE A 248 7.05 -17.09 -2.01
C ILE A 248 6.69 -17.27 -0.53
N PRO A 249 6.75 -16.23 0.29
CA PRO A 249 6.23 -16.25 1.66
C PRO A 249 4.71 -16.40 1.65
N ARG A 250 4.18 -17.14 2.63
CA ARG A 250 2.73 -17.25 2.87
C ARG A 250 2.09 -15.88 3.12
N GLY A 251 0.85 -15.69 2.65
CA GLY A 251 0.10 -14.43 2.74
C GLY A 251 0.28 -13.50 1.54
N GLN A 252 0.98 -13.91 0.50
CA GLN A 252 1.16 -13.13 -0.73
C GLN A 252 0.21 -13.54 -1.86
N PHE A 253 -0.42 -14.71 -1.75
CA PHE A 253 -1.39 -15.21 -2.72
C PHE A 253 -2.78 -15.35 -2.09
N LEU A 254 -3.80 -15.52 -2.93
CA LEU A 254 -5.15 -15.75 -2.44
C LEU A 254 -5.19 -17.00 -1.55
N PRO A 255 -6.04 -16.99 -0.49
CA PRO A 255 -6.12 -18.10 0.47
C PRO A 255 -6.37 -19.46 -0.18
N GLU A 256 -7.19 -19.50 -1.23
CA GLU A 256 -7.53 -20.73 -1.98
C GLU A 256 -6.30 -21.29 -2.72
N PHE A 257 -5.49 -20.40 -3.29
CA PHE A 257 -4.25 -20.78 -3.97
C PHE A 257 -3.24 -21.35 -2.97
N GLU A 258 -3.03 -20.66 -1.85
CA GLU A 258 -2.12 -21.12 -0.81
C GLU A 258 -2.60 -22.45 -0.18
N ALA A 259 -3.91 -22.58 0.08
CA ALA A 259 -4.48 -23.83 0.55
C ALA A 259 -4.15 -24.97 -0.41
N ALA A 260 -4.35 -24.76 -1.72
CA ALA A 260 -4.04 -25.78 -2.72
C ALA A 260 -2.54 -26.14 -2.74
N VAL A 261 -1.63 -25.15 -2.56
CA VAL A 261 -0.18 -25.42 -2.46
C VAL A 261 0.15 -26.26 -1.23
N PHE A 262 -0.45 -25.92 -0.07
CA PHE A 262 -0.14 -26.60 1.19
C PHE A 262 -0.79 -27.99 1.30
N ASP A 263 -1.93 -28.21 0.67
CA ASP A 263 -2.63 -29.50 0.62
C ASP A 263 -2.03 -30.47 -0.42
N THR A 264 -1.32 -29.95 -1.42
CA THR A 264 -0.73 -30.78 -2.49
C THR A 264 0.67 -31.24 -2.08
N PRO A 265 0.96 -32.56 -2.11
CA PRO A 265 2.32 -33.06 -1.86
C PRO A 265 3.34 -32.48 -2.85
N ILE A 266 4.58 -32.31 -2.39
CA ILE A 266 5.68 -31.82 -3.25
C ILE A 266 5.88 -32.76 -4.44
N GLY A 267 5.88 -32.19 -5.65
CA GLY A 267 5.98 -32.89 -6.93
C GLY A 267 4.66 -33.27 -7.56
N ASP A 268 3.57 -33.30 -6.80
CA ASP A 268 2.24 -33.69 -7.28
C ASP A 268 1.47 -32.49 -7.87
N LEU A 269 0.37 -32.80 -8.58
CA LEU A 269 -0.57 -31.84 -9.13
C LEU A 269 -1.81 -31.73 -8.23
N SER A 270 -2.24 -30.52 -7.96
CA SER A 270 -3.52 -30.27 -7.28
C SER A 270 -4.73 -30.72 -8.13
N PRO A 271 -5.90 -30.94 -7.56
CA PRO A 271 -7.16 -30.82 -8.30
C PRO A 271 -7.31 -29.44 -8.95
N VAL A 272 -8.24 -29.29 -9.89
CA VAL A 272 -8.66 -27.97 -10.37
C VAL A 272 -9.47 -27.30 -9.28
N PHE A 273 -9.09 -26.06 -8.92
CA PHE A 273 -9.77 -25.23 -7.93
C PHE A 273 -10.07 -23.83 -8.51
N GLU A 274 -10.99 -23.11 -7.88
CA GLU A 274 -11.45 -21.78 -8.31
C GLU A 274 -10.93 -20.72 -7.34
N THR A 275 -10.59 -19.56 -7.86
CA THR A 275 -10.30 -18.32 -7.13
C THR A 275 -11.02 -17.16 -7.81
N ASP A 276 -10.94 -15.95 -7.27
CA ASP A 276 -11.49 -14.75 -7.92
C ASP A 276 -10.91 -14.51 -9.33
N TYR A 277 -9.68 -14.96 -9.61
CA TYR A 277 -9.05 -14.83 -10.94
C TYR A 277 -9.45 -15.93 -11.93
N GLY A 278 -10.15 -16.96 -11.51
CA GLY A 278 -10.56 -18.07 -12.37
C GLY A 278 -10.19 -19.45 -11.84
N PHE A 279 -10.00 -20.40 -12.75
CA PHE A 279 -9.70 -21.78 -12.43
C PHE A 279 -8.20 -22.05 -12.54
N HIS A 280 -7.68 -22.76 -11.55
CA HIS A 280 -6.26 -23.12 -11.45
C HIS A 280 -6.09 -24.63 -11.27
N PHE A 281 -4.96 -25.14 -11.72
CA PHE A 281 -4.30 -26.26 -11.09
C PHE A 281 -2.81 -25.91 -10.91
N LEU A 282 -2.16 -26.50 -9.92
CA LEU A 282 -0.77 -26.22 -9.61
C LEU A 282 0.02 -27.50 -9.35
N ARG A 283 1.34 -27.38 -9.42
CA ARG A 283 2.31 -28.34 -8.90
C ARG A 283 3.10 -27.68 -7.81
N THR A 284 3.09 -28.26 -6.61
CA THR A 284 3.97 -27.81 -5.52
C THR A 284 5.37 -28.30 -5.82
N VAL A 285 6.32 -27.37 -6.01
CA VAL A 285 7.71 -27.68 -6.36
C VAL A 285 8.56 -27.85 -5.12
N ASP A 286 8.43 -26.94 -4.17
CA ASP A 286 9.14 -26.95 -2.89
C ASP A 286 8.31 -26.27 -1.81
N ARG A 287 8.58 -26.62 -0.54
CA ARG A 287 7.92 -26.01 0.62
C ARG A 287 8.82 -26.11 1.83
N ARG A 288 9.19 -24.95 2.38
CA ARG A 288 10.08 -24.79 3.54
C ARG A 288 9.40 -23.91 4.59
N GLY A 289 8.75 -24.54 5.56
CA GLY A 289 7.96 -23.81 6.58
C GLY A 289 6.83 -23.00 5.96
N GLN A 290 6.93 -21.70 6.02
CA GLN A 290 5.94 -20.76 5.46
C GLN A 290 6.32 -20.22 4.08
N VAL A 291 7.39 -20.73 3.47
CA VAL A 291 7.83 -20.35 2.12
C VAL A 291 7.56 -21.51 1.18
N PHE A 292 7.05 -21.23 -0.02
CA PHE A 292 6.74 -22.23 -1.03
C PHE A 292 7.19 -21.81 -2.42
N SER A 293 7.39 -22.82 -3.28
CA SER A 293 7.56 -22.66 -4.73
C SER A 293 6.54 -23.54 -5.44
N ALA A 294 5.80 -22.96 -6.38
CA ALA A 294 4.77 -23.67 -7.13
C ALA A 294 4.70 -23.19 -8.58
N CYS A 295 4.35 -24.13 -9.47
CA CYS A 295 4.04 -23.80 -10.86
C CYS A 295 2.56 -24.04 -11.10
N HIS A 296 1.85 -23.12 -11.77
CA HIS A 296 0.42 -23.20 -11.99
C HIS A 296 0.02 -22.87 -13.44
N VAL A 297 -1.20 -23.21 -13.77
CA VAL A 297 -1.91 -22.77 -14.97
C VAL A 297 -3.21 -22.13 -14.52
N LEU A 298 -3.46 -20.91 -14.97
CA LEU A 298 -4.70 -20.15 -14.73
C LEU A 298 -5.48 -20.09 -16.04
N MET A 299 -6.79 -20.29 -15.98
CA MET A 299 -7.74 -20.02 -17.06
C MET A 299 -8.98 -19.37 -16.47
N SER A 300 -9.42 -18.26 -17.03
CA SER A 300 -10.66 -17.57 -16.65
C SER A 300 -11.81 -17.92 -17.61
N ALA A 301 -13.03 -17.83 -17.12
CA ALA A 301 -14.20 -17.88 -17.99
C ALA A 301 -14.43 -16.49 -18.58
N GLN A 302 -14.64 -16.44 -19.89
CA GLN A 302 -14.85 -15.19 -20.62
C GLN A 302 -16.32 -14.96 -20.88
N ILE A 303 -16.75 -13.70 -20.89
CA ILE A 303 -18.08 -13.30 -21.33
C ILE A 303 -18.24 -13.72 -22.79
N ASP A 304 -19.40 -14.32 -23.11
CA ASP A 304 -19.75 -14.66 -24.48
C ASP A 304 -19.90 -13.36 -25.31
N PRO A 305 -19.12 -13.18 -26.39
CA PRO A 305 -19.28 -12.01 -27.25
C PRO A 305 -20.69 -11.83 -27.82
N ILE A 306 -21.41 -12.93 -28.07
CA ILE A 306 -22.81 -12.85 -28.52
C ILE A 306 -23.70 -12.27 -27.43
N ALA A 307 -23.54 -12.73 -26.18
CA ALA A 307 -24.30 -12.18 -25.06
C ALA A 307 -23.98 -10.70 -24.81
N LEU A 308 -22.74 -10.28 -25.07
CA LEU A 308 -22.34 -8.89 -24.98
C LEU A 308 -22.95 -8.02 -26.09
N ASP A 309 -23.02 -8.54 -27.33
CA ASP A 309 -23.66 -7.85 -28.45
C ASP A 309 -25.20 -7.77 -28.25
N ASP A 310 -25.83 -8.84 -27.79
CA ASP A 310 -27.26 -8.84 -27.47
C ASP A 310 -27.58 -7.81 -26.35
N MET A 311 -26.74 -7.76 -25.32
CA MET A 311 -26.89 -6.77 -24.26
C MET A 311 -26.69 -5.33 -24.78
N GLY A 312 -25.83 -5.12 -25.78
CA GLY A 312 -25.68 -3.83 -26.45
C GLY A 312 -26.99 -3.36 -27.11
N ALA A 313 -27.75 -4.28 -27.72
CA ALA A 313 -29.05 -3.95 -28.28
C ALA A 313 -30.06 -3.54 -27.20
N ASP A 314 -30.10 -4.25 -26.08
CA ASP A 314 -30.95 -3.90 -24.91
C ASP A 314 -30.54 -2.55 -24.33
N PHE A 315 -29.23 -2.28 -24.27
CA PHE A 315 -28.69 -1.00 -23.81
C PHE A 315 -29.08 0.16 -24.74
N ASP A 316 -29.04 -0.04 -26.06
CA ASP A 316 -29.45 0.97 -27.04
C ASP A 316 -30.95 1.31 -26.94
N GLU A 317 -31.82 0.32 -26.66
CA GLU A 317 -33.24 0.57 -26.40
C GLU A 317 -33.41 1.41 -25.12
N LEU A 318 -32.72 1.06 -24.03
CA LEU A 318 -32.73 1.83 -22.79
C LEU A 318 -32.22 3.26 -22.97
N MET A 319 -31.22 3.46 -23.81
CA MET A 319 -30.71 4.80 -24.18
C MET A 319 -31.72 5.63 -24.95
N GLN A 320 -32.59 5.02 -25.78
CA GLN A 320 -33.70 5.71 -26.46
C GLN A 320 -34.73 6.20 -25.43
N ASP A 321 -35.10 5.36 -24.45
CA ASP A 321 -36.06 5.73 -23.40
C ASP A 321 -35.50 6.87 -22.52
N LEU A 322 -34.19 6.83 -22.19
CA LEU A 322 -33.52 7.92 -21.49
C LEU A 322 -33.52 9.25 -22.26
N ARG A 323 -33.26 9.19 -23.57
CA ARG A 323 -33.30 10.39 -24.44
C ARG A 323 -34.72 10.92 -24.63
N ALA A 324 -35.72 10.04 -24.68
CA ALA A 324 -37.11 10.39 -24.70
C ALA A 324 -37.65 10.90 -23.33
N GLN A 325 -36.85 10.81 -22.27
CA GLN A 325 -37.23 11.14 -20.90
C GLN A 325 -38.41 10.29 -20.37
N GLU A 326 -38.58 9.07 -20.90
CA GLU A 326 -39.59 8.13 -20.45
C GLU A 326 -39.18 7.46 -19.12
N ILE A 327 -37.89 7.37 -18.87
CA ILE A 327 -37.31 6.89 -17.62
C ILE A 327 -36.22 7.89 -17.14
N SER A 328 -36.07 8.05 -15.82
CA SER A 328 -34.95 8.83 -15.28
C SER A 328 -33.66 8.01 -15.29
N PHE A 329 -32.49 8.68 -15.37
CA PHE A 329 -31.20 7.98 -15.34
C PHE A 329 -31.05 7.11 -14.08
N SER A 330 -31.44 7.65 -12.92
CA SER A 330 -31.39 6.92 -11.66
C SER A 330 -32.29 5.67 -11.65
N ASP A 331 -33.49 5.76 -12.23
CA ASP A 331 -34.40 4.60 -12.32
C ASP A 331 -33.87 3.54 -13.30
N ALA A 332 -33.31 3.99 -14.44
CA ALA A 332 -32.65 3.10 -15.39
C ALA A 332 -31.50 2.33 -14.74
N VAL A 333 -30.68 3.01 -13.95
CA VAL A 333 -29.59 2.39 -13.17
C VAL A 333 -30.13 1.38 -12.17
N LEU A 334 -31.10 1.75 -11.36
CA LEU A 334 -31.67 0.87 -10.35
C LEU A 334 -32.24 -0.44 -10.92
N GLN A 335 -32.81 -0.36 -12.12
CA GLN A 335 -33.44 -1.50 -12.78
C GLN A 335 -32.46 -2.37 -13.57
N ASN A 336 -31.44 -1.77 -14.19
CA ASN A 336 -30.65 -2.45 -15.23
C ASN A 336 -29.15 -2.54 -14.91
N SER A 337 -28.60 -1.64 -14.06
CA SER A 337 -27.15 -1.63 -13.82
C SER A 337 -26.69 -2.91 -13.08
N THR A 338 -25.62 -3.50 -13.60
CA THR A 338 -24.97 -4.67 -12.99
C THR A 338 -23.92 -4.29 -11.94
N ARG A 339 -23.47 -3.03 -11.89
CA ARG A 339 -22.48 -2.56 -10.92
C ARG A 339 -23.12 -2.25 -9.57
N GLU A 340 -22.98 -3.16 -8.61
CA GLU A 340 -23.61 -3.07 -7.30
C GLU A 340 -23.15 -1.84 -6.48
N SER A 341 -21.89 -1.43 -6.62
CA SER A 341 -21.32 -0.32 -5.84
C SER A 341 -22.02 1.03 -6.06
N SER A 342 -22.49 1.29 -7.28
CA SER A 342 -23.18 2.54 -7.66
C SER A 342 -24.69 2.36 -7.84
N ARG A 343 -25.18 1.15 -8.17
CA ARG A 343 -26.58 0.87 -8.49
C ARG A 343 -27.56 1.38 -7.42
N ASN A 344 -27.31 1.03 -6.14
CA ASN A 344 -28.21 1.38 -5.03
C ASN A 344 -28.25 2.88 -4.72
N GLN A 345 -27.32 3.66 -5.29
CA GLN A 345 -27.27 5.12 -5.20
C GLN A 345 -27.70 5.79 -6.52
N GLY A 346 -28.43 5.07 -7.36
CA GLY A 346 -28.89 5.57 -8.66
C GLY A 346 -27.75 5.90 -9.60
N GLY A 347 -26.66 5.16 -9.54
CA GLY A 347 -25.49 5.30 -10.38
C GLY A 347 -24.42 6.28 -9.88
N LEU A 348 -24.64 6.96 -8.75
CA LEU A 348 -23.66 7.90 -8.22
C LEU A 348 -22.36 7.17 -7.87
N VAL A 349 -21.25 7.61 -8.46
CA VAL A 349 -19.94 7.00 -8.24
C VAL A 349 -19.26 7.67 -7.05
N VAL A 350 -18.65 6.84 -6.21
CA VAL A 350 -17.92 7.28 -5.01
C VAL A 350 -16.43 6.98 -5.22
N ASN A 351 -15.59 7.97 -4.98
CA ASN A 351 -14.14 7.83 -5.05
C ASN A 351 -13.64 6.91 -3.93
N PRO A 352 -13.02 5.77 -4.24
CA PRO A 352 -12.58 4.82 -3.22
C PRO A 352 -11.41 5.33 -2.38
N ARG A 353 -10.72 6.40 -2.81
CA ARG A 353 -9.55 6.95 -2.09
C ARG A 353 -9.97 7.79 -0.88
N ASP A 354 -11.00 8.61 -1.02
CA ASP A 354 -11.39 9.59 -0.02
C ASP A 354 -12.88 9.57 0.35
N GLY A 355 -13.68 8.74 -0.34
CA GLY A 355 -15.12 8.63 -0.13
C GLY A 355 -15.92 9.82 -0.70
N SER A 356 -15.30 10.74 -1.43
CA SER A 356 -15.99 11.84 -2.11
C SER A 356 -16.77 11.36 -3.34
N THR A 357 -17.60 12.22 -3.89
CA THR A 357 -18.28 11.99 -5.17
C THR A 357 -17.74 12.89 -6.29
N LEU A 358 -16.67 13.62 -5.99
CA LEU A 358 -15.98 14.47 -6.95
C LEU A 358 -14.68 13.79 -7.39
N PHE A 359 -14.41 13.81 -8.66
CA PHE A 359 -13.22 13.21 -9.26
C PHE A 359 -12.42 14.27 -10.01
N GLY A 360 -11.14 14.36 -9.72
CA GLY A 360 -10.20 15.10 -10.55
C GLY A 360 -10.00 14.43 -11.92
N SER A 361 -9.55 15.16 -12.90
CA SER A 361 -9.32 14.63 -14.25
C SER A 361 -8.27 13.52 -14.31
N ASP A 362 -7.36 13.48 -13.37
CA ASP A 362 -6.28 12.48 -13.21
C ASP A 362 -6.72 11.22 -12.43
N GLU A 363 -7.91 11.23 -11.86
CA GLU A 363 -8.51 10.13 -11.11
C GLU A 363 -9.49 9.30 -11.93
N LEU A 364 -9.91 9.82 -13.09
CA LEU A 364 -10.85 9.16 -13.99
C LEU A 364 -10.12 8.23 -14.97
N ASP A 365 -10.79 7.11 -15.33
CA ASP A 365 -10.38 6.35 -16.49
C ASP A 365 -10.33 7.26 -17.74
N PRO A 366 -9.30 7.15 -18.59
CA PRO A 366 -9.16 8.01 -19.76
C PRO A 366 -10.39 8.02 -20.69
N ASN A 367 -11.07 6.88 -20.88
CA ASN A 367 -12.26 6.81 -21.73
C ASN A 367 -13.44 7.52 -21.08
N LEU A 368 -13.63 7.37 -19.75
CA LEU A 368 -14.65 8.11 -19.00
C LEU A 368 -14.37 9.61 -19.00
N PHE A 369 -13.11 10.01 -18.87
CA PHE A 369 -12.72 11.41 -18.97
C PHE A 369 -13.08 12.00 -20.31
N PHE A 370 -12.80 11.30 -21.43
CA PHE A 370 -13.16 11.76 -22.78
C PHE A 370 -14.67 11.89 -22.97
N LEU A 371 -15.47 10.99 -22.43
CA LEU A 371 -16.92 11.10 -22.43
C LEU A 371 -17.40 12.33 -21.67
N LEU A 372 -16.93 12.50 -20.45
CA LEU A 372 -17.39 13.55 -19.53
C LEU A 372 -16.88 14.95 -19.94
N ASN A 373 -15.73 15.05 -20.58
CA ASN A 373 -15.05 16.33 -20.83
C ASN A 373 -15.86 17.33 -21.67
N GLY A 374 -16.65 16.83 -22.62
CA GLY A 374 -17.49 17.67 -23.49
C GLY A 374 -18.92 17.91 -23.00
N MET A 375 -19.34 17.27 -21.91
CA MET A 375 -20.73 17.23 -21.47
C MET A 375 -21.09 18.43 -20.58
N ALA A 376 -22.35 18.87 -20.69
CA ALA A 376 -22.97 19.80 -19.76
C ALA A 376 -23.62 19.06 -18.56
N PRO A 377 -23.71 19.70 -17.37
CA PRO A 377 -24.43 19.10 -16.26
C PRO A 377 -25.88 18.71 -16.65
N GLY A 378 -26.27 17.48 -16.28
CA GLY A 378 -27.55 16.87 -16.65
C GLY A 378 -27.53 16.08 -17.97
N GLU A 379 -26.52 16.23 -18.79
CA GLU A 379 -26.38 15.51 -20.06
C GLU A 379 -26.01 14.04 -19.85
N VAL A 380 -26.52 13.16 -20.70
CA VAL A 380 -26.21 11.73 -20.73
C VAL A 380 -25.36 11.43 -21.95
N SER A 381 -24.27 10.68 -21.79
CA SER A 381 -23.37 10.30 -22.90
C SER A 381 -24.05 9.30 -23.85
N ASP A 382 -23.41 9.06 -24.99
CA ASP A 382 -23.67 7.84 -25.74
C ASP A 382 -23.18 6.61 -24.98
N ALA A 383 -23.76 5.44 -25.26
CA ALA A 383 -23.29 4.17 -24.77
C ALA A 383 -21.96 3.79 -25.45
N ILE A 384 -21.01 3.34 -24.67
CA ILE A 384 -19.74 2.80 -25.20
C ILE A 384 -19.46 1.43 -24.56
N GLN A 385 -18.74 0.61 -25.31
CA GLN A 385 -18.22 -0.66 -24.80
C GLN A 385 -16.79 -0.45 -24.28
N LEU A 386 -16.53 -0.93 -23.06
CA LEU A 386 -15.21 -0.92 -22.44
C LEU A 386 -14.86 -2.32 -21.96
N LEU A 387 -13.61 -2.50 -21.54
CA LEU A 387 -13.12 -3.68 -20.83
C LEU A 387 -12.88 -3.31 -19.37
N ASP A 388 -13.16 -4.25 -18.48
CA ASP A 388 -12.79 -4.14 -17.08
C ASP A 388 -11.32 -4.60 -16.83
N ASP A 389 -10.89 -4.61 -15.58
CA ASP A 389 -9.52 -5.00 -15.18
C ASP A 389 -9.21 -6.49 -15.47
N GLU A 390 -10.24 -7.29 -15.78
CA GLU A 390 -10.15 -8.71 -16.13
C GLU A 390 -10.29 -8.95 -17.64
N ASP A 391 -10.18 -7.89 -18.46
CA ASP A 391 -10.40 -7.92 -19.91
C ASP A 391 -11.82 -8.38 -20.32
N GLN A 392 -12.84 -8.25 -19.42
CA GLN A 392 -14.22 -8.58 -19.71
C GLN A 392 -14.95 -7.36 -20.28
N GLY A 393 -15.71 -7.58 -21.36
CA GLY A 393 -16.50 -6.52 -22.00
C GLY A 393 -17.72 -6.09 -21.19
N TYR A 394 -17.98 -4.80 -21.14
CA TYR A 394 -19.22 -4.23 -20.60
C TYR A 394 -19.66 -2.99 -21.37
N TRP A 395 -20.95 -2.67 -21.27
CA TRP A 395 -21.51 -1.42 -21.81
C TRP A 395 -21.69 -0.41 -20.69
N ILE A 396 -21.38 0.87 -20.99
CA ILE A 396 -21.51 1.96 -20.03
C ILE A 396 -22.04 3.23 -20.72
N ALA A 397 -22.91 3.94 -20.01
CA ALA A 397 -23.25 5.34 -20.27
C ALA A 397 -23.11 6.13 -18.96
N VAL A 398 -22.78 7.39 -19.06
CA VAL A 398 -22.61 8.27 -17.91
C VAL A 398 -23.50 9.49 -18.01
N GLN A 399 -23.94 10.01 -16.85
CA GLN A 399 -24.59 11.30 -16.74
C GLN A 399 -23.73 12.24 -15.92
N LEU A 400 -23.36 13.38 -16.49
CA LEU A 400 -22.66 14.41 -15.73
C LEU A 400 -23.64 15.11 -14.79
N GLU A 401 -23.42 15.04 -13.47
CA GLU A 401 -24.25 15.76 -12.48
C GLU A 401 -23.76 17.18 -12.22
N GLU A 402 -22.44 17.29 -12.00
CA GLU A 402 -21.84 18.57 -11.63
C GLU A 402 -20.45 18.70 -12.22
N ARG A 403 -20.11 19.91 -12.63
CA ARG A 403 -18.77 20.29 -13.04
C ARG A 403 -18.30 21.44 -12.18
N VAL A 404 -17.31 21.20 -11.34
CA VAL A 404 -16.65 22.23 -10.53
C VAL A 404 -15.43 22.73 -11.30
N PRO A 405 -15.44 23.93 -11.84
CA PRO A 405 -14.31 24.41 -12.64
C PRO A 405 -13.07 24.60 -11.78
N ALA A 406 -11.90 24.53 -12.40
CA ALA A 406 -10.64 24.82 -11.71
C ALA A 406 -10.69 26.23 -11.07
N HIS A 407 -10.32 26.32 -9.79
CA HIS A 407 -10.41 27.55 -9.03
C HIS A 407 -9.31 27.67 -7.97
N ARG A 408 -9.06 28.88 -7.50
CA ARG A 408 -8.23 29.09 -6.32
C ARG A 408 -9.00 28.59 -5.10
N ALA A 409 -8.28 27.85 -4.25
CA ALA A 409 -8.87 27.29 -3.04
C ALA A 409 -9.62 28.36 -2.22
N ASN A 410 -10.81 28.01 -1.74
CA ASN A 410 -11.66 28.90 -0.95
C ASN A 410 -12.37 28.15 0.19
N PRO A 411 -12.63 28.81 1.34
CA PRO A 411 -13.16 28.13 2.52
C PRO A 411 -14.57 27.56 2.37
N SER A 412 -15.33 28.00 1.37
CA SER A 412 -16.72 27.57 1.20
C SER A 412 -16.84 26.26 0.42
N GLN A 413 -15.89 25.98 -0.48
CA GLN A 413 -15.89 24.80 -1.34
C GLN A 413 -14.87 23.76 -0.86
N ASP A 414 -13.70 24.22 -0.38
CA ASP A 414 -12.52 23.38 -0.12
C ASP A 414 -12.22 23.20 1.36
N PHE A 415 -13.21 23.46 2.25
CA PHE A 415 -13.01 23.35 3.70
C PHE A 415 -12.44 21.98 4.10
N GLY A 416 -12.97 20.88 3.55
CA GLY A 416 -12.53 19.53 3.84
C GLY A 416 -11.07 19.25 3.44
N TYR A 417 -10.59 19.88 2.38
CA TYR A 417 -9.20 19.75 1.92
C TYR A 417 -8.20 20.35 2.92
N PHE A 418 -8.61 21.40 3.66
CA PHE A 418 -7.76 22.08 4.64
C PHE A 418 -8.00 21.63 6.08
N GLN A 419 -8.97 20.76 6.32
CA GLN A 419 -9.26 20.25 7.65
C GLN A 419 -8.39 19.03 8.01
N ASN A 420 -7.88 18.32 7.01
CA ASN A 420 -6.98 17.18 7.12
C ASN A 420 -5.54 17.62 6.84
#